data_e8eceae30da197b4a5f0f7cbbc5ce7a7
#
_entry.id   e8eceae30da197b4a5f0f7cbbc5ce7a7
#
_cell.length_a   1.000
_cell.length_b   1.000
_cell.length_c   1.000
_cell.angle_alpha   90.00
_cell.angle_beta   90.00
_cell.angle_gamma   90.00
#
_symmetry.space_group_name_H-M   'P 1'
#
loop_
_entity.id
_entity.type
_entity.pdbx_description
1 polymer ?
#
loop_
_entity_poly.entity_id
_entity_poly.type
_entity_poly.pdbx_seq_one_letter_code
_entity_poly.pdbx_strand_id
1 'polypeptide(L)'
;MKRIWRLAKSLLLLAAALGWSSATHAHDIPSRVTVYAFVKPAGNELTALLRVPMEALSEIVFPLRGPGYLQISEAESAQEEAARVYITESIHFFENGVELTEKELIMTRVSLPSNRTFRDFETAMENILSEPLDDDVNLFWRQGVLDILVTYPIDSEGSQFTVKPELGT
;
A
#
# COMPACT_ATOMS: atom_id res chain seq x y z
N MET A 1 -19.89 -1.69 62.88
CA MET A 1 -20.50 -2.22 61.63
C MET A 1 -20.59 -1.21 60.53
N LYS A 2 -20.98 0.05 60.72
CA LYS A 2 -21.10 1.07 59.63
C LYS A 2 -19.76 1.46 58.93
N ARG A 3 -18.60 1.36 59.59
CA ARG A 3 -17.26 1.68 59.01
C ARG A 3 -16.76 0.61 58.04
N ILE A 4 -16.99 -0.65 58.35
CA ILE A 4 -16.57 -1.78 57.52
C ILE A 4 -17.36 -1.79 56.20
N TRP A 5 -18.63 -1.44 56.23
CA TRP A 5 -19.48 -1.38 55.01
C TRP A 5 -19.12 -0.23 54.07
N ARG A 6 -18.59 0.89 54.62
CA ARG A 6 -18.09 2.01 53.82
C ARG A 6 -16.77 1.65 53.10
N LEU A 7 -15.88 0.94 53.80
CA LEU A 7 -14.63 0.46 53.22
C LEU A 7 -14.88 -0.59 52.13
N ALA A 8 -15.81 -1.50 52.30
CA ALA A 8 -16.20 -2.49 51.32
C ALA A 8 -16.79 -1.85 50.04
N LYS A 9 -17.63 -0.80 50.17
CA LYS A 9 -18.17 -0.06 49.00
C LYS A 9 -17.10 0.72 48.26
N SER A 10 -16.14 1.32 48.96
CA SER A 10 -15.04 2.03 48.33
C SER A 10 -14.09 1.08 47.56
N LEU A 11 -13.86 -0.12 48.10
CA LEU A 11 -13.04 -1.14 47.43
C LEU A 11 -13.72 -1.71 46.18
N LEU A 12 -15.06 -1.86 46.25
CA LEU A 12 -15.85 -2.34 45.08
C LEU A 12 -15.88 -1.31 43.93
N LEU A 13 -15.97 -0.01 44.28
CA LEU A 13 -15.92 1.07 43.28
C LEU A 13 -14.53 1.21 42.65
N LEU A 14 -13.46 0.98 43.43
CA LEU A 14 -12.09 0.99 42.89
C LEU A 14 -11.82 -0.20 41.97
N ALA A 15 -12.36 -1.39 42.27
CA ALA A 15 -12.27 -2.56 41.44
C ALA A 15 -13.05 -2.40 40.10
N ALA A 16 -14.19 -1.73 40.12
CA ALA A 16 -14.98 -1.43 38.93
C ALA A 16 -14.30 -0.40 38.02
N ALA A 17 -13.52 0.54 38.55
CA ALA A 17 -12.78 1.53 37.78
C ALA A 17 -11.55 0.93 37.07
N LEU A 18 -10.96 -0.14 37.58
CA LEU A 18 -9.81 -0.86 37.00
C LEU A 18 -10.22 -1.85 35.88
N GLY A 19 -11.52 -2.17 35.74
CA GLY A 19 -12.03 -3.13 34.77
C GLY A 19 -12.27 -2.56 33.34
N TRP A 20 -12.19 -1.25 33.15
CA TRP A 20 -12.35 -0.62 31.83
C TRP A 20 -11.00 -0.35 31.15
N SER A 21 -10.19 -1.39 31.01
CA SER A 21 -9.11 -1.38 30.03
C SER A 21 -9.78 -1.53 28.67
N SER A 22 -10.03 -0.42 27.98
CA SER A 22 -10.36 -0.44 26.58
C SER A 22 -9.24 -1.19 25.88
N ALA A 23 -9.53 -2.37 25.32
CA ALA A 23 -8.63 -3.02 24.39
C ALA A 23 -8.50 -2.08 23.19
N THR A 24 -7.50 -1.22 23.20
CA THR A 24 -7.05 -0.54 21.99
C THR A 24 -6.59 -1.65 21.06
N HIS A 25 -7.39 -1.97 20.05
CA HIS A 25 -6.88 -2.71 18.91
C HIS A 25 -5.82 -1.80 18.26
N ALA A 26 -4.57 -1.99 18.68
CA ALA A 26 -3.45 -1.56 17.87
C ALA A 26 -3.60 -2.33 16.55
N HIS A 27 -3.91 -1.61 15.47
CA HIS A 27 -3.81 -2.16 14.14
C HIS A 27 -2.36 -2.64 14.01
N ASP A 28 -2.19 -3.95 13.87
CA ASP A 28 -0.90 -4.58 13.64
C ASP A 28 -0.46 -4.11 12.24
N ILE A 29 0.30 -3.01 12.19
CA ILE A 29 0.98 -2.60 10.96
C ILE A 29 2.02 -3.70 10.72
N PRO A 30 1.97 -4.40 9.57
CA PRO A 30 2.93 -5.45 9.32
C PRO A 30 4.33 -4.87 9.47
N SER A 31 5.14 -5.45 10.33
CA SER A 31 6.48 -4.97 10.68
C SER A 31 7.46 -5.02 9.50
N ARG A 32 7.04 -5.57 8.37
CA ARG A 32 7.80 -5.64 7.11
C ARG A 32 6.84 -5.69 5.93
N VAL A 33 6.95 -4.69 5.07
CA VAL A 33 6.32 -4.65 3.75
C VAL A 33 7.39 -4.93 2.70
N THR A 34 7.18 -5.92 1.83
CA THR A 34 8.07 -6.18 0.71
C THR A 34 7.46 -5.55 -0.54
N VAL A 35 8.17 -4.60 -1.12
CA VAL A 35 7.82 -3.98 -2.40
C VAL A 35 8.77 -4.51 -3.45
N TYR A 36 8.25 -4.87 -4.61
CA TYR A 36 9.06 -5.22 -5.78
C TYR A 36 9.06 -4.04 -6.75
N ALA A 37 10.21 -3.79 -7.35
CA ALA A 37 10.38 -2.75 -8.33
C ALA A 37 11.25 -3.23 -9.49
N PHE A 38 10.81 -2.94 -10.71
CA PHE A 38 11.65 -2.97 -11.91
C PHE A 38 11.80 -1.54 -12.42
N VAL A 39 13.00 -1.16 -12.77
CA VAL A 39 13.34 0.16 -13.28
C VAL A 39 14.10 -0.02 -14.58
N LYS A 40 13.61 0.58 -15.66
CA LYS A 40 14.18 0.43 -16.99
C LYS A 40 14.28 1.79 -17.67
N PRO A 41 15.50 2.37 -17.81
CA PRO A 41 15.71 3.55 -18.63
C PRO A 41 15.71 3.16 -20.12
N ALA A 42 15.12 4.01 -20.96
CA ALA A 42 15.13 3.85 -22.40
C ALA A 42 14.98 5.23 -23.07
N GLY A 43 15.94 5.64 -23.87
CA GLY A 43 15.96 6.97 -24.48
C GLY A 43 15.92 8.08 -23.41
N ASN A 44 14.85 8.88 -23.40
CA ASN A 44 14.64 9.98 -22.46
C ASN A 44 13.55 9.67 -21.42
N GLU A 45 13.27 8.40 -21.18
CA GLU A 45 12.25 7.97 -20.21
C GLU A 45 12.78 6.87 -19.29
N LEU A 46 12.47 6.99 -18.00
CA LEU A 46 12.65 5.95 -17.01
C LEU A 46 11.29 5.35 -16.70
N THR A 47 11.09 4.09 -17.06
CA THR A 47 9.89 3.34 -16.69
C THR A 47 10.11 2.61 -15.37
N ALA A 48 9.22 2.80 -14.41
CA ALA A 48 9.20 2.06 -13.15
C ALA A 48 7.91 1.24 -13.04
N LEU A 49 8.06 -0.06 -12.77
CA LEU A 49 6.99 -0.97 -12.40
C LEU A 49 7.14 -1.28 -10.92
N LEU A 50 6.13 -0.98 -10.14
CA LEU A 50 6.11 -1.21 -8.69
C LEU A 50 5.01 -2.20 -8.35
N ARG A 51 5.27 -3.11 -7.42
CA ARG A 51 4.25 -3.99 -6.81
C ARG A 51 4.23 -3.76 -5.32
N VAL A 52 3.13 -3.22 -4.83
CA VAL A 52 2.93 -2.80 -3.44
C VAL A 52 1.81 -3.64 -2.80
N PRO A 53 2.04 -4.29 -1.66
CA PRO A 53 0.96 -4.93 -0.91
C PRO A 53 -0.12 -3.91 -0.52
N MET A 54 -1.39 -4.18 -0.83
CA MET A 54 -2.48 -3.24 -0.54
C MET A 54 -2.66 -2.97 0.96
N GLU A 55 -2.25 -3.89 1.83
CA GLU A 55 -2.25 -3.66 3.28
C GLU A 55 -1.34 -2.50 3.72
N ALA A 56 -0.29 -2.19 2.93
CA ALA A 56 0.58 -1.04 3.17
C ALA A 56 -0.08 0.30 2.78
N LEU A 57 -1.19 0.26 2.06
CA LEU A 57 -1.95 1.41 1.58
C LEU A 57 -3.20 1.64 2.44
N SER A 58 -3.11 1.36 3.75
CA SER A 58 -4.25 1.33 4.68
C SER A 58 -4.90 2.68 4.93
N GLU A 59 -4.27 3.77 4.55
CA GLU A 59 -4.83 5.13 4.62
C GLU A 59 -5.83 5.41 3.51
N ILE A 60 -5.81 4.61 2.43
CA ILE A 60 -6.72 4.74 1.30
C ILE A 60 -7.99 3.91 1.55
N VAL A 61 -9.12 4.52 1.29
CA VAL A 61 -10.43 3.86 1.40
C VAL A 61 -10.78 3.20 0.07
N PHE A 62 -10.58 1.90 0.00
CA PHE A 62 -10.99 1.11 -1.16
C PHE A 62 -12.49 0.76 -1.09
N PRO A 63 -13.21 0.75 -2.23
CA PRO A 63 -14.59 0.29 -2.29
C PRO A 63 -14.65 -1.21 -2.00
N LEU A 64 -15.54 -1.59 -1.09
CA LEU A 64 -15.67 -2.97 -0.62
C LEU A 64 -17.07 -3.50 -0.82
N ARG A 65 -17.16 -4.81 -1.10
CA ARG A 65 -18.40 -5.58 -1.07
C ARG A 65 -18.33 -6.66 0.01
N GLY A 66 -19.46 -6.92 0.67
CA GLY A 66 -19.53 -7.91 1.74
C GLY A 66 -18.51 -7.65 2.86
N PRO A 67 -17.92 -8.68 3.46
CA PRO A 67 -17.12 -8.53 4.70
C PRO A 67 -15.64 -8.15 4.44
N GLY A 68 -15.35 -7.34 3.41
CA GLY A 68 -13.99 -6.84 3.14
C GLY A 68 -13.40 -7.30 1.80
N TYR A 69 -14.23 -7.81 0.88
CA TYR A 69 -13.80 -8.07 -0.49
C TYR A 69 -13.78 -6.77 -1.30
N LEU A 70 -12.78 -6.63 -2.15
CA LEU A 70 -12.65 -5.47 -3.04
C LEU A 70 -13.78 -5.48 -4.07
N GLN A 71 -14.44 -4.33 -4.27
CA GLN A 71 -15.33 -4.08 -5.39
C GLN A 71 -14.47 -3.62 -6.58
N ILE A 72 -14.04 -4.57 -7.39
CA ILE A 72 -12.98 -4.35 -8.41
C ILE A 72 -13.41 -3.32 -9.45
N SER A 73 -14.63 -3.42 -9.94
CA SER A 73 -15.20 -2.49 -10.95
C SER A 73 -15.29 -1.03 -10.49
N GLU A 74 -15.26 -0.77 -9.17
CA GLU A 74 -15.35 0.58 -8.59
C GLU A 74 -14.01 1.06 -8.00
N ALA A 75 -12.96 0.24 -8.07
CA ALA A 75 -11.72 0.49 -7.34
C ALA A 75 -10.70 1.38 -8.10
N GLU A 76 -10.93 1.71 -9.37
CA GLU A 76 -9.97 2.42 -10.22
C GLU A 76 -9.48 3.74 -9.59
N SER A 77 -10.41 4.60 -9.17
CA SER A 77 -10.08 5.89 -8.56
C SER A 77 -9.26 5.74 -7.26
N ALA A 78 -9.62 4.75 -6.42
CA ALA A 78 -8.88 4.47 -5.19
C ALA A 78 -7.48 3.87 -5.47
N GLN A 79 -7.33 3.08 -6.53
CA GLN A 79 -6.04 2.57 -6.98
C GLN A 79 -5.12 3.72 -7.44
N GLU A 80 -5.65 4.65 -8.23
CA GLU A 80 -4.88 5.81 -8.68
C GLU A 80 -4.47 6.71 -7.51
N GLU A 81 -5.39 6.98 -6.59
CA GLU A 81 -5.08 7.76 -5.38
C GLU A 81 -3.96 7.09 -4.57
N ALA A 82 -4.10 5.79 -4.30
CA ALA A 82 -3.09 5.00 -3.60
C ALA A 82 -1.72 5.04 -4.28
N ALA A 83 -1.70 4.90 -5.61
CA ALA A 83 -0.47 4.97 -6.39
C ALA A 83 0.17 6.36 -6.31
N ARG A 84 -0.60 7.42 -6.47
CA ARG A 84 -0.09 8.82 -6.39
C ARG A 84 0.50 9.12 -5.02
N VAL A 85 -0.17 8.75 -3.94
CA VAL A 85 0.35 8.91 -2.58
C VAL A 85 1.65 8.11 -2.43
N TYR A 86 1.64 6.83 -2.78
CA TYR A 86 2.80 5.96 -2.62
C TYR A 86 4.04 6.44 -3.41
N ILE A 87 3.90 6.79 -4.70
CA ILE A 87 5.02 7.26 -5.54
C ILE A 87 5.49 8.67 -5.18
N THR A 88 4.72 9.41 -4.39
CA THR A 88 5.11 10.75 -3.94
C THR A 88 5.78 10.72 -2.58
N GLU A 89 5.31 9.88 -1.66
CA GLU A 89 5.71 9.91 -0.26
C GLU A 89 6.64 8.75 0.14
N SER A 90 6.63 7.64 -0.61
CA SER A 90 7.31 6.42 -0.15
C SER A 90 8.46 5.95 -1.03
N ILE A 91 8.59 6.46 -2.27
CA ILE A 91 9.67 6.03 -3.16
C ILE A 91 10.14 7.17 -4.06
N HIS A 92 11.45 7.43 -4.05
CA HIS A 92 12.07 8.52 -4.80
C HIS A 92 13.10 7.98 -5.78
N PHE A 93 13.09 8.50 -6.99
CA PHE A 93 14.03 8.16 -8.06
C PHE A 93 14.95 9.35 -8.32
N PHE A 94 16.21 9.05 -8.60
CA PHE A 94 17.24 10.05 -8.84
C PHE A 94 18.01 9.70 -10.12
N GLU A 95 18.32 10.73 -10.92
CA GLU A 95 19.25 10.65 -12.04
C GLU A 95 20.49 11.50 -11.70
N ASN A 96 21.67 10.89 -11.71
CA ASN A 96 22.95 11.55 -11.38
C ASN A 96 22.90 12.32 -10.04
N GLY A 97 22.12 11.81 -9.07
CA GLY A 97 21.94 12.42 -7.74
C GLY A 97 20.91 13.54 -7.68
N VAL A 98 20.25 13.88 -8.78
CA VAL A 98 19.12 14.83 -8.83
C VAL A 98 17.81 14.06 -8.79
N GLU A 99 16.89 14.47 -7.93
CA GLU A 99 15.59 13.82 -7.80
C GLU A 99 14.72 14.04 -9.04
N LEU A 100 14.10 12.96 -9.53
CA LEU A 100 13.12 13.00 -10.61
C LEU A 100 11.74 13.33 -10.02
N THR A 101 11.36 14.61 -10.05
CA THR A 101 10.10 15.08 -9.47
C THR A 101 8.94 15.04 -10.45
N GLU A 102 9.21 15.25 -11.75
CA GLU A 102 8.22 15.10 -12.81
C GLU A 102 7.96 13.63 -13.06
N LYS A 103 6.70 13.24 -13.06
CA LYS A 103 6.28 11.84 -13.23
C LYS A 103 4.88 11.75 -13.80
N GLU A 104 4.64 10.69 -14.56
CA GLU A 104 3.33 10.37 -15.10
C GLU A 104 2.90 8.98 -14.62
N LEU A 105 1.77 8.93 -13.92
CA LEU A 105 1.11 7.66 -13.57
C LEU A 105 0.38 7.16 -14.81
N ILE A 106 0.89 6.10 -15.41
CA ILE A 106 0.37 5.54 -16.66
C ILE A 106 -0.80 4.58 -16.37
N MET A 107 -0.63 3.69 -15.38
CA MET A 107 -1.63 2.68 -15.08
C MET A 107 -1.47 2.11 -13.67
N THR A 108 -2.58 1.69 -13.11
CA THR A 108 -2.63 0.89 -11.90
C THR A 108 -3.41 -0.40 -12.15
N ARG A 109 -3.09 -1.45 -11.40
CA ARG A 109 -3.79 -2.72 -11.49
C ARG A 109 -3.75 -3.46 -10.17
N VAL A 110 -4.89 -3.93 -9.71
CA VAL A 110 -4.95 -4.89 -8.61
C VAL A 110 -4.68 -6.29 -9.14
N SER A 111 -3.79 -7.00 -8.47
CA SER A 111 -3.45 -8.39 -8.75
C SER A 111 -3.67 -9.28 -7.53
N LEU A 112 -3.89 -10.58 -7.78
CA LEU A 112 -4.01 -11.57 -6.73
C LEU A 112 -2.67 -11.81 -6.03
N PRO A 113 -2.64 -12.21 -4.75
CA PRO A 113 -1.40 -12.53 -4.03
C PRO A 113 -0.65 -13.73 -4.63
N SER A 114 -1.36 -14.59 -5.37
CA SER A 114 -0.78 -15.71 -6.09
C SER A 114 -0.19 -15.36 -7.46
N ASN A 115 -0.39 -14.13 -7.92
CA ASN A 115 0.14 -13.66 -9.21
C ASN A 115 1.67 -13.66 -9.21
N ARG A 116 2.30 -14.33 -10.19
CA ARG A 116 3.75 -14.53 -10.30
C ARG A 116 4.39 -13.75 -11.44
N THR A 117 3.69 -12.80 -12.03
CA THR A 117 4.19 -12.03 -13.18
C THR A 117 5.32 -11.06 -12.82
N PHE A 118 5.43 -10.67 -11.55
CA PHE A 118 6.50 -9.78 -11.07
C PHE A 118 7.83 -10.53 -10.83
N ARG A 119 8.22 -11.39 -11.76
CA ARG A 119 9.51 -12.13 -11.79
C ARG A 119 10.52 -11.50 -12.74
N ASP A 120 10.05 -10.82 -13.79
CA ASP A 120 10.83 -10.08 -14.77
C ASP A 120 10.02 -8.88 -15.28
N PHE A 121 10.70 -7.92 -15.93
CA PHE A 121 10.08 -6.67 -16.38
C PHE A 121 8.99 -6.91 -17.43
N GLU A 122 9.26 -7.79 -18.39
CA GLU A 122 8.36 -8.05 -19.51
C GLU A 122 7.04 -8.65 -19.04
N THR A 123 7.08 -9.70 -18.22
CA THR A 123 5.86 -10.33 -17.69
C THR A 123 5.11 -9.42 -16.70
N ALA A 124 5.80 -8.56 -15.96
CA ALA A 124 5.17 -7.55 -15.11
C ALA A 124 4.45 -6.49 -15.94
N MET A 125 5.08 -6.01 -17.02
CA MET A 125 4.48 -5.07 -17.96
C MET A 125 3.25 -5.65 -18.65
N GLU A 126 3.31 -6.87 -19.16
CA GLU A 126 2.19 -7.56 -19.77
C GLU A 126 1.02 -7.69 -18.79
N ASN A 127 1.30 -8.02 -17.53
CA ASN A 127 0.27 -8.13 -16.50
C ASN A 127 -0.43 -6.79 -16.24
N ILE A 128 0.32 -5.72 -16.06
CA ILE A 128 -0.29 -4.43 -15.71
C ILE A 128 -1.14 -3.87 -16.86
N LEU A 129 -0.77 -4.17 -18.10
CA LEU A 129 -1.48 -3.77 -19.31
C LEU A 129 -2.63 -4.72 -19.70
N SER A 130 -2.79 -5.85 -19.02
CA SER A 130 -3.86 -6.81 -19.32
C SER A 130 -5.21 -6.36 -18.71
N GLU A 131 -6.30 -7.03 -19.08
CA GLU A 131 -7.63 -6.76 -18.55
C GLU A 131 -7.67 -6.87 -17.00
N PRO A 132 -8.45 -6.02 -16.32
CA PRO A 132 -8.64 -6.11 -14.87
C PRO A 132 -9.15 -7.49 -14.43
N LEU A 133 -9.03 -7.79 -13.15
CA LEU A 133 -9.71 -8.95 -12.56
C LEU A 133 -11.22 -8.80 -12.72
N ASP A 134 -11.90 -9.94 -12.92
CA ASP A 134 -13.37 -9.95 -12.95
C ASP A 134 -13.95 -9.51 -11.60
N ASP A 135 -15.10 -8.84 -11.64
CA ASP A 135 -15.74 -8.28 -10.45
C ASP A 135 -16.30 -9.36 -9.50
N ASP A 136 -16.48 -10.58 -9.98
CA ASP A 136 -16.91 -11.74 -9.17
C ASP A 136 -15.77 -12.36 -8.34
N VAL A 137 -14.51 -11.98 -8.59
CA VAL A 137 -13.36 -12.47 -7.84
C VAL A 137 -13.42 -12.00 -6.38
N ASN A 138 -13.47 -12.96 -5.44
CA ASN A 138 -13.49 -12.69 -4.01
C ASN A 138 -12.07 -12.40 -3.49
N LEU A 139 -11.56 -11.21 -3.79
CA LEU A 139 -10.28 -10.75 -3.27
C LEU A 139 -10.49 -9.95 -1.97
N PHE A 140 -10.04 -10.51 -0.84
CA PHE A 140 -9.97 -9.72 0.39
C PHE A 140 -8.94 -8.59 0.19
N TRP A 141 -9.37 -7.34 0.30
CA TRP A 141 -8.57 -6.20 -0.16
C TRP A 141 -7.14 -6.15 0.39
N ARG A 142 -6.94 -6.47 1.68
CA ARG A 142 -5.60 -6.47 2.30
C ARG A 142 -4.67 -7.56 1.78
N GLN A 143 -5.21 -8.59 1.13
CA GLN A 143 -4.41 -9.66 0.53
C GLN A 143 -3.99 -9.33 -0.90
N GLY A 144 -4.62 -8.34 -1.51
CA GLY A 144 -4.28 -7.90 -2.85
C GLY A 144 -2.91 -7.22 -2.93
N VAL A 145 -2.43 -7.10 -4.14
CA VAL A 145 -1.26 -6.27 -4.46
C VAL A 145 -1.66 -5.24 -5.51
N LEU A 146 -1.16 -4.03 -5.37
CA LEU A 146 -1.31 -2.96 -6.34
C LEU A 146 -0.06 -2.91 -7.21
N ASP A 147 -0.21 -3.15 -8.50
CA ASP A 147 0.81 -2.96 -9.51
C ASP A 147 0.67 -1.55 -10.08
N ILE A 148 1.77 -0.82 -10.18
CA ILE A 148 1.82 0.58 -10.59
C ILE A 148 2.83 0.71 -11.73
N LEU A 149 2.40 1.33 -12.83
CA LEU A 149 3.26 1.75 -13.93
C LEU A 149 3.38 3.27 -13.91
N VAL A 150 4.57 3.76 -13.70
CA VAL A 150 4.91 5.18 -13.67
C VAL A 150 6.12 5.45 -14.53
N THR A 151 6.14 6.60 -15.21
CA THR A 151 7.28 7.05 -16.01
C THR A 151 7.82 8.38 -15.51
N TYR A 152 9.09 8.61 -15.76
CA TYR A 152 9.83 9.82 -15.41
C TYR A 152 10.63 10.29 -16.61
N PRO A 153 10.59 11.57 -16.98
CA PRO A 153 11.51 12.12 -17.97
C PRO A 153 12.94 12.09 -17.40
N ILE A 154 13.90 11.67 -18.23
CA ILE A 154 15.33 11.58 -17.90
C ILE A 154 16.17 12.22 -18.99
N ASP A 155 17.38 12.64 -18.62
CA ASP A 155 18.32 13.21 -19.57
C ASP A 155 18.92 12.15 -20.51
N SER A 156 19.25 10.96 -19.98
CA SER A 156 19.88 9.89 -20.76
C SER A 156 19.68 8.51 -20.13
N GLU A 157 19.41 7.50 -20.95
CA GLU A 157 19.38 6.10 -20.50
C GLU A 157 20.72 5.59 -19.94
N GLY A 158 21.82 6.26 -20.29
CA GLY A 158 23.17 5.95 -19.80
C GLY A 158 23.52 6.62 -18.45
N SER A 159 22.60 7.37 -17.85
CA SER A 159 22.80 8.03 -16.58
C SER A 159 22.89 7.05 -15.40
N GLN A 160 23.39 7.53 -14.28
CA GLN A 160 23.37 6.77 -13.02
C GLN A 160 22.02 6.97 -12.31
N PHE A 161 21.28 5.88 -12.10
CA PHE A 161 20.00 5.92 -11.40
C PHE A 161 20.13 5.39 -9.97
N THR A 162 19.40 6.01 -9.07
CA THR A 162 19.29 5.59 -7.68
C THR A 162 17.82 5.60 -7.26
N VAL A 163 17.41 4.59 -6.50
CA VAL A 163 16.08 4.49 -5.90
C VAL A 163 16.23 4.59 -4.39
N LYS A 164 15.48 5.48 -3.76
CA LYS A 164 15.47 5.67 -2.31
C LYS A 164 14.05 5.43 -1.79
N PRO A 165 13.80 4.32 -1.09
CA PRO A 165 12.54 4.16 -0.37
C PRO A 165 12.54 5.04 0.89
N GLU A 166 11.45 5.77 1.14
CA GLU A 166 11.16 6.35 2.44
C GLU A 166 10.27 5.38 3.21
N LEU A 167 10.84 4.78 4.24
CA LEU A 167 10.08 3.96 5.16
C LEU A 167 9.34 4.91 6.10
N GLY A 168 8.01 4.91 6.05
CA GLY A 168 7.19 5.64 7.01
C GLY A 168 7.62 5.30 8.44
N THR A 169 7.88 6.31 9.21
CA THR A 169 8.22 6.22 10.65
C THR A 169 6.95 6.12 11.49
#